data_b89669d069752085d7e6af56c0987603
#
_entry.id   b89669d069752085d7e6af56c0987603
#
_cell.length_a   1.000
_cell.length_b   1.000
_cell.length_c   1.000
_cell.angle_alpha   90.00
_cell.angle_beta   90.00
_cell.angle_gamma   90.00
#
_symmetry.space_group_name_H-M   'P 1'
#
loop_
_entity.id
_entity.type
_entity.pdbx_description
1 polymer ?
#
loop_
_entity_poly.entity_id
_entity_poly.type
_entity_poly.pdbx_seq_one_letter_code
_entity_poly.pdbx_strand_id
1 'polypeptide(L)'
;MTNQIHELALRQLKDYRSINPGTCFSEPDFSLDIGNAYAVQDEVVRLRVQEAERVVGYKVGCTGPGTTKFFGMKGPLRGTLFDKEVLENGVNLDLNSFCNLAVEAEMAIKAGEEGQISSVFPVIELHNFVFRAQKKIFVRVDCKQWCQ
;
A
#
# COMPACT_ATOMS: atom_id res chain seq x y z
N MET A 1 12.01 -3.27 19.51
CA MET A 1 11.22 -3.59 18.30
C MET A 1 9.93 -2.78 18.22
N THR A 2 9.06 -2.78 19.22
CA THR A 2 7.77 -2.06 19.18
C THR A 2 7.91 -0.56 18.91
N ASN A 3 8.89 0.12 19.51
CA ASN A 3 9.12 1.55 19.30
C ASN A 3 9.59 1.85 17.86
N GLN A 4 10.48 1.03 17.32
CA GLN A 4 10.99 1.20 15.95
C GLN A 4 9.91 1.05 14.88
N ILE A 5 8.99 0.07 15.03
CA ILE A 5 7.84 -0.11 14.12
C ILE A 5 6.94 1.12 14.16
N HIS A 6 6.63 1.62 15.36
CA HIS A 6 5.80 2.81 15.52
C HIS A 6 6.45 4.06 14.89
N GLU A 7 7.73 4.29 15.12
CA GLU A 7 8.48 5.41 14.52
C GLU A 7 8.51 5.33 12.99
N LEU A 8 8.72 4.12 12.43
CA LEU A 8 8.66 3.89 11.00
C LEU A 8 7.27 4.18 10.43
N ALA A 9 6.23 3.73 11.11
CA ALA A 9 4.85 3.96 10.70
C ALA A 9 4.47 5.45 10.70
N LEU A 10 4.84 6.18 11.75
CA LEU A 10 4.64 7.63 11.83
C LEU A 10 5.36 8.37 10.71
N ARG A 11 6.61 7.99 10.44
CA ARG A 11 7.43 8.60 9.40
C ARG A 11 6.85 8.33 8.01
N GLN A 12 6.42 7.09 7.76
CA GLN A 12 5.76 6.70 6.52
C GLN A 12 4.46 7.48 6.31
N LEU A 13 3.61 7.55 7.30
CA LEU A 13 2.33 8.24 7.22
C LEU A 13 2.53 9.76 6.99
N LYS A 14 3.53 10.35 7.61
CA LYS A 14 3.93 11.75 7.36
C LYS A 14 4.36 11.97 5.92
N ASP A 15 5.24 11.10 5.39
CA ASP A 15 5.73 11.18 4.01
C ASP A 15 4.56 11.05 3.02
N TYR A 16 3.66 10.11 3.25
CA TYR A 16 2.46 9.91 2.44
C TYR A 16 1.57 11.15 2.39
N ARG A 17 1.27 11.74 3.55
CA ARG A 17 0.38 12.92 3.66
C ARG A 17 0.98 14.21 3.13
N SER A 18 2.30 14.34 3.18
CA SER A 18 2.99 15.52 2.68
C SER A 18 3.17 15.53 1.17
N ILE A 19 2.76 14.48 0.45
CA ILE A 19 2.92 14.32 -1.00
C ILE A 19 4.38 14.57 -1.40
N ASN A 20 5.30 14.20 -0.53
CA ASN A 20 6.71 14.40 -0.74
C ASN A 20 7.38 13.03 -0.87
N PRO A 21 8.15 12.77 -1.96
CA PRO A 21 8.85 11.50 -2.09
C PRO A 21 9.67 11.21 -0.85
N GLY A 22 9.17 10.27 -0.06
CA GLY A 22 9.66 10.03 1.27
C GLY A 22 11.05 9.43 1.32
N THR A 23 11.72 9.68 2.43
CA THR A 23 13.04 9.17 2.74
C THR A 23 13.01 7.98 3.70
N CYS A 24 11.82 7.61 4.18
CA CYS A 24 11.64 6.60 5.23
C CYS A 24 12.37 5.29 4.95
N PHE A 25 12.42 4.88 3.67
CA PHE A 25 13.02 3.62 3.25
C PHE A 25 14.22 3.80 2.32
N SER A 26 14.79 5.00 2.20
CA SER A 26 15.88 5.31 1.28
C SER A 26 17.26 5.31 1.94
N GLU A 27 17.35 5.05 3.22
CA GLU A 27 18.62 4.98 3.95
C GLU A 27 19.48 3.81 3.43
N PRO A 28 20.81 3.99 3.30
CA PRO A 28 21.68 3.03 2.61
C PRO A 28 21.59 1.59 3.13
N ASP A 29 21.50 1.41 4.43
CA ASP A 29 21.47 0.11 5.10
C ASP A 29 20.08 -0.30 5.58
N PHE A 30 19.03 0.40 5.10
CA PHE A 30 17.66 0.07 5.50
C PHE A 30 17.27 -1.33 5.01
N SER A 31 16.90 -2.19 5.92
CA SER A 31 16.43 -3.53 5.67
C SER A 31 15.24 -3.87 6.55
N LEU A 32 14.20 -4.38 5.95
CA LEU A 32 12.99 -4.80 6.65
C LEU A 32 12.55 -6.14 6.07
N ASP A 33 12.41 -7.16 6.90
CA ASP A 33 11.80 -8.41 6.47
C ASP A 33 10.29 -8.27 6.28
N ILE A 34 9.66 -9.24 5.63
CA ILE A 34 8.23 -9.18 5.29
C ILE A 34 7.34 -9.11 6.54
N GLY A 35 7.70 -9.79 7.63
CA GLY A 35 6.93 -9.76 8.87
C GLY A 35 6.94 -8.37 9.52
N ASN A 36 8.10 -7.75 9.60
CA ASN A 36 8.24 -6.39 10.10
C ASN A 36 7.62 -5.36 9.14
N ALA A 37 7.66 -5.59 7.82
CA ALA A 37 6.97 -4.74 6.86
C ALA A 37 5.45 -4.75 7.09
N TYR A 38 4.84 -5.91 7.32
CA TYR A 38 3.44 -6.00 7.70
C TYR A 38 3.15 -5.39 9.07
N ALA A 39 4.07 -5.50 10.04
CA ALA A 39 3.90 -4.84 11.33
C ALA A 39 3.88 -3.30 11.19
N VAL A 40 4.72 -2.74 10.30
CA VAL A 40 4.65 -1.30 9.97
C VAL A 40 3.33 -0.95 9.31
N GLN A 41 2.87 -1.74 8.33
CA GLN A 41 1.58 -1.54 7.68
C GLN A 41 0.42 -1.57 8.68
N ASP A 42 0.37 -2.58 9.54
CA ASP A 42 -0.69 -2.73 10.54
C ASP A 42 -0.68 -1.56 11.55
N GLU A 43 0.51 -1.02 11.88
CA GLU A 43 0.63 0.17 12.73
C GLU A 43 0.18 1.44 12.00
N VAL A 44 0.46 1.60 10.72
CA VAL A 44 -0.09 2.70 9.89
C VAL A 44 -1.61 2.62 9.85
N VAL A 45 -2.18 1.43 9.65
CA VAL A 45 -3.64 1.21 9.71
C VAL A 45 -4.20 1.65 11.07
N ARG A 46 -3.58 1.22 12.17
CA ARG A 46 -4.00 1.60 13.51
C ARG A 46 -4.00 3.12 13.71
N LEU A 47 -2.95 3.81 13.26
CA LEU A 47 -2.85 5.27 13.35
C LEU A 47 -3.96 5.97 12.54
N ARG A 48 -4.20 5.53 11.31
CA ARG A 48 -5.24 6.08 10.44
C ARG A 48 -6.64 5.87 11.02
N VAL A 49 -6.92 4.70 11.58
CA VAL A 49 -8.19 4.41 12.25
C VAL A 49 -8.38 5.28 13.50
N GLN A 50 -7.33 5.55 14.27
CA GLN A 50 -7.39 6.49 15.39
C GLN A 50 -7.75 7.92 14.95
N GLU A 51 -7.46 8.30 13.72
CA GLU A 51 -7.84 9.58 13.12
C GLU A 51 -9.18 9.53 12.37
N ALA A 52 -10.02 8.53 12.70
CA ALA A 52 -11.35 8.31 12.17
C ALA A 52 -11.43 7.93 10.67
N GLU A 53 -10.35 7.42 10.08
CA GLU A 53 -10.43 6.75 8.78
C GLU A 53 -10.99 5.32 8.96
N ARG A 54 -11.74 4.82 7.98
CA ARG A 54 -12.36 3.51 8.04
C ARG A 54 -11.77 2.58 7.00
N VAL A 55 -11.39 1.38 7.45
CA VAL A 55 -11.03 0.30 6.53
C VAL A 55 -12.29 -0.20 5.82
N VAL A 56 -12.25 -0.22 4.50
CA VAL A 56 -13.39 -0.66 3.66
C VAL A 56 -13.07 -1.87 2.79
N GLY A 57 -11.81 -2.29 2.75
CA GLY A 57 -11.40 -3.45 1.98
C GLY A 57 -9.90 -3.68 1.99
N TYR A 58 -9.51 -4.59 1.13
CA TYR A 58 -8.11 -4.99 0.96
C TYR A 58 -7.80 -5.15 -0.52
N LYS A 59 -6.57 -4.84 -0.90
CA LYS A 59 -6.03 -5.19 -2.20
C LYS A 59 -5.06 -6.36 -2.08
N VAL A 60 -4.97 -7.16 -3.12
CA VAL A 60 -4.09 -8.31 -3.21
C VAL A 60 -3.26 -8.19 -4.46
N GLY A 61 -1.95 -8.05 -4.31
CA GLY A 61 -1.03 -7.89 -5.43
C GLY A 61 0.02 -8.99 -5.49
N CYS A 62 0.88 -8.94 -6.49
CA CYS A 62 1.91 -9.95 -6.75
C CYS A 62 1.32 -11.38 -6.82
N THR A 63 0.15 -11.54 -7.43
CA THR A 63 -0.56 -12.82 -7.51
C THR A 63 -0.02 -13.75 -8.58
N GLY A 64 0.65 -13.21 -9.59
CA GLY A 64 1.21 -14.00 -10.69
C GLY A 64 2.59 -14.59 -10.39
N PRO A 65 2.93 -15.76 -10.94
CA PRO A 65 4.23 -16.41 -10.73
C PRO A 65 5.40 -15.57 -11.28
N GLY A 66 5.17 -14.75 -12.30
CA GLY A 66 6.15 -13.83 -12.86
C GLY A 66 6.53 -12.72 -11.87
N THR A 67 5.53 -12.07 -11.28
CA THR A 67 5.72 -10.99 -10.31
C THR A 67 6.31 -11.51 -9.00
N THR A 68 5.81 -12.60 -8.45
CA THR A 68 6.36 -13.21 -7.24
C THR A 68 7.83 -13.60 -7.42
N LYS A 69 8.21 -14.18 -8.57
CA LYS A 69 9.60 -14.51 -8.87
C LYS A 69 10.46 -13.26 -9.06
N PHE A 70 9.96 -12.27 -9.79
CA PHE A 70 10.68 -11.02 -10.05
C PHE A 70 11.01 -10.28 -8.74
N PHE A 71 10.08 -10.26 -7.80
CA PHE A 71 10.23 -9.59 -6.52
C PHE A 71 10.80 -10.50 -5.41
N GLY A 72 11.11 -11.76 -5.71
CA GLY A 72 11.62 -12.70 -4.73
C GLY A 72 10.63 -13.07 -3.62
N MET A 73 9.34 -12.90 -3.89
CA MET A 73 8.26 -13.15 -2.93
C MET A 73 7.88 -14.62 -2.88
N LYS A 74 7.40 -15.09 -1.73
CA LYS A 74 6.89 -16.46 -1.54
C LYS A 74 5.40 -16.59 -1.84
N GLY A 75 4.70 -15.48 -2.06
CA GLY A 75 3.26 -15.45 -2.31
C GLY A 75 2.76 -14.01 -2.52
N PRO A 76 1.45 -13.83 -2.67
CA PRO A 76 0.85 -12.53 -2.86
C PRO A 76 1.03 -11.62 -1.65
N LEU A 77 0.93 -10.32 -1.92
CA LEU A 77 0.95 -9.26 -0.90
C LEU A 77 -0.46 -8.73 -0.69
N ARG A 78 -0.75 -8.26 0.52
CA ARG A 78 -1.98 -7.55 0.84
C ARG A 78 -1.71 -6.08 1.16
N GLY A 79 -2.64 -5.20 0.80
CA GLY A 79 -2.71 -3.82 1.24
C GLY A 79 -4.09 -3.52 1.83
N THR A 80 -4.22 -2.46 2.61
CA THR A 80 -5.47 -2.02 3.22
C THR A 80 -6.03 -0.84 2.45
N LEU A 81 -7.33 -0.85 2.19
CA LEU A 81 -8.07 0.24 1.52
C LEU A 81 -8.91 1.01 2.54
N PHE A 82 -8.85 2.31 2.47
CA PHE A 82 -9.62 3.20 3.31
C PHE A 82 -10.75 3.88 2.55
N ASP A 83 -11.78 4.29 3.26
CA ASP A 83 -12.99 4.88 2.69
C ASP A 83 -12.72 6.10 1.81
N LYS A 84 -11.74 6.93 2.17
CA LYS A 84 -11.36 8.11 1.40
C LYS A 84 -10.56 7.82 0.12
N GLU A 85 -10.11 6.58 -0.03
CA GLU A 85 -9.33 6.11 -1.19
C GLU A 85 -10.20 5.37 -2.22
N VAL A 86 -11.47 5.11 -1.88
CA VAL A 86 -12.46 4.53 -2.79
C VAL A 86 -13.28 5.63 -3.42
N LEU A 87 -13.08 5.84 -4.70
CA LEU A 87 -13.64 6.94 -5.45
C LEU A 87 -14.73 6.47 -6.41
N GLU A 88 -15.70 7.31 -6.67
CA GLU A 88 -16.79 7.02 -7.60
C GLU A 88 -16.33 7.12 -9.06
N ASN A 89 -17.02 6.39 -9.92
CA ASN A 89 -16.78 6.47 -11.36
C ASN A 89 -17.04 7.89 -11.88
N GLY A 90 -16.13 8.39 -12.73
CA GLY A 90 -16.21 9.74 -13.31
C GLY A 90 -15.66 10.86 -12.43
N VAL A 91 -15.01 10.54 -11.31
CA VAL A 91 -14.31 11.54 -10.49
C VAL A 91 -13.18 12.21 -11.28
N ASN A 92 -13.02 13.52 -11.09
CA ASN A 92 -11.86 14.25 -11.58
C ASN A 92 -10.77 14.26 -10.51
N LEU A 93 -9.58 13.77 -10.84
CA LEU A 93 -8.46 13.72 -9.94
C LEU A 93 -7.51 14.89 -10.19
N ASP A 94 -7.11 15.56 -9.12
CA ASP A 94 -6.00 16.52 -9.19
C ASP A 94 -4.67 15.75 -9.16
N LEU A 95 -3.93 15.80 -10.27
CA LEU A 95 -2.62 15.14 -10.39
C LEU A 95 -1.59 15.68 -9.38
N ASN A 96 -1.76 16.89 -8.89
CA ASN A 96 -0.89 17.46 -7.86
C ASN A 96 -1.09 16.80 -6.47
N SER A 97 -2.15 16.02 -6.29
CA SER A 97 -2.36 15.22 -5.08
C SER A 97 -1.56 13.90 -5.06
N PHE A 98 -0.77 13.64 -6.10
CA PHE A 98 0.07 12.45 -6.21
C PHE A 98 1.54 12.82 -6.39
N CYS A 99 2.44 12.03 -5.80
CA CYS A 99 3.88 12.18 -6.04
C CYS A 99 4.29 11.63 -7.41
N ASN A 100 3.80 10.45 -7.72
CA ASN A 100 4.08 9.74 -8.98
C ASN A 100 2.96 8.74 -9.21
N LEU A 101 1.96 9.17 -9.98
CA LEU A 101 0.77 8.36 -10.25
C LEU A 101 1.04 7.30 -11.32
N ALA A 102 0.72 6.05 -11.02
CA ALA A 102 0.50 5.00 -12.00
C ALA A 102 -0.91 4.44 -11.88
N VAL A 103 -1.42 3.86 -12.95
CA VAL A 103 -2.77 3.30 -13.00
C VAL A 103 -2.73 1.88 -13.54
N GLU A 104 -3.53 1.00 -12.94
CA GLU A 104 -3.68 -0.39 -13.38
C GLU A 104 -5.18 -0.74 -13.49
N ALA A 105 -5.50 -1.60 -14.47
CA ALA A 105 -6.85 -2.15 -14.59
C ALA A 105 -6.93 -3.40 -13.71
N GLU A 106 -7.89 -3.43 -12.80
CA GLU A 106 -8.05 -4.48 -11.81
C GLU A 106 -9.50 -4.97 -11.71
N MET A 107 -9.71 -6.10 -11.04
CA MET A 107 -11.02 -6.64 -10.72
C MET A 107 -11.25 -6.56 -9.21
N ALA A 108 -12.33 -5.90 -8.82
CA ALA A 108 -12.77 -5.88 -7.43
C ALA A 108 -13.83 -6.94 -7.16
N ILE A 109 -13.78 -7.49 -5.96
CA ILE A 109 -14.77 -8.44 -5.44
C ILE A 109 -15.44 -7.79 -4.23
N LYS A 110 -16.77 -7.73 -4.25
CA LYS A 110 -17.54 -7.37 -3.07
C LYS A 110 -17.95 -8.62 -2.33
N ALA A 111 -17.51 -8.74 -1.07
CA ALA A 111 -17.96 -9.83 -0.19
C ALA A 111 -19.35 -9.51 0.38
N GLY A 112 -20.18 -10.55 0.48
CA GLY A 112 -21.44 -10.50 1.21
C GLY A 112 -21.27 -10.85 2.69
N GLU A 113 -22.37 -10.83 3.45
CA GLU A 113 -22.37 -10.99 4.91
C GLU A 113 -21.81 -12.34 5.40
N GLU A 114 -21.97 -13.39 4.62
CA GLU A 114 -21.45 -14.73 4.96
C GLU A 114 -20.11 -15.04 4.27
N GLY A 115 -19.45 -14.02 3.71
CA GLY A 115 -18.17 -14.18 3.01
C GLY A 115 -18.29 -14.69 1.57
N GLN A 116 -19.52 -14.91 1.06
CA GLN A 116 -19.74 -15.23 -0.36
C GLN A 116 -19.42 -14.02 -1.25
N ILE A 117 -19.13 -14.29 -2.52
CA ILE A 117 -18.98 -13.23 -3.52
C ILE A 117 -20.35 -12.65 -3.85
N SER A 118 -20.57 -11.39 -3.51
CA SER A 118 -21.80 -10.65 -3.83
C SER A 118 -21.75 -10.07 -5.24
N SER A 119 -20.62 -9.52 -5.64
CA SER A 119 -20.42 -8.98 -7.00
C SER A 119 -18.94 -8.94 -7.37
N VAL A 120 -18.67 -8.89 -8.67
CA VAL A 120 -17.34 -8.68 -9.26
C VAL A 120 -17.46 -7.58 -10.30
N PHE A 121 -16.56 -6.61 -10.29
CA PHE A 121 -16.61 -5.48 -11.20
C PHE A 121 -15.20 -4.95 -11.50
N PRO A 122 -14.99 -4.32 -12.69
CA PRO A 122 -13.71 -3.70 -13.02
C PRO A 122 -13.51 -2.41 -12.22
N VAL A 123 -12.26 -2.15 -11.85
CA VAL A 123 -11.83 -0.91 -11.19
C VAL A 123 -10.53 -0.42 -11.83
N ILE A 124 -10.22 0.84 -11.61
CA ILE A 124 -8.90 1.41 -11.88
C ILE A 124 -8.19 1.54 -10.54
N GLU A 125 -7.09 0.82 -10.37
CA GLU A 125 -6.21 1.01 -9.22
C GLU A 125 -5.29 2.21 -9.47
N LEU A 126 -5.18 3.07 -8.45
CA LEU A 126 -4.32 4.25 -8.45
C LEU A 126 -3.14 4.01 -7.53
N HIS A 127 -1.93 3.98 -8.08
CA HIS A 127 -0.71 3.90 -7.30
C HIS A 127 -0.12 5.28 -7.08
N ASN A 128 0.10 5.64 -5.83
CA ASN A 128 0.83 6.86 -5.48
C ASN A 128 2.23 6.49 -4.97
N PHE A 129 3.24 6.51 -5.83
CA PHE A 129 4.61 6.13 -5.48
C PHE A 129 5.30 7.22 -4.65
N VAL A 130 4.91 7.35 -3.41
CA VAL A 130 5.44 8.32 -2.46
C VAL A 130 6.89 8.00 -2.03
N PHE A 131 7.30 6.73 -2.10
CA PHE A 131 8.59 6.29 -1.61
C PHE A 131 9.59 6.09 -2.73
N ARG A 132 10.80 6.64 -2.55
CA ARG A 132 11.94 6.37 -3.42
C ARG A 132 12.70 5.16 -2.90
N ALA A 133 12.98 4.22 -3.79
CA ALA A 133 13.87 3.11 -3.51
C ALA A 133 15.14 3.23 -4.35
N GLN A 134 16.26 2.86 -3.76
CA GLN A 134 17.49 2.72 -4.54
C GLN A 134 17.36 1.52 -5.49
N LYS A 135 17.88 1.64 -6.74
CA LYS A 135 17.79 0.61 -7.78
C LYS A 135 18.19 -0.81 -7.36
N LYS A 136 19.04 -0.94 -6.34
CA LYS A 136 19.51 -2.24 -5.81
C LYS A 136 18.54 -2.91 -4.83
N ILE A 137 17.43 -2.25 -4.46
CA ILE A 137 16.50 -2.69 -3.42
C ILE A 137 15.16 -3.15 -4.02
N PHE A 138 15.04 -3.32 -5.33
CA PHE A 138 13.77 -3.71 -5.95
C PHE A 138 13.16 -4.96 -5.31
N VAL A 139 13.94 -5.95 -4.95
CA VAL A 139 13.49 -7.16 -4.25
C VAL A 139 13.00 -6.89 -2.81
N ARG A 140 13.43 -5.78 -2.18
CA ARG A 140 13.06 -5.41 -0.81
C ARG A 140 12.08 -4.25 -0.72
N VAL A 141 11.84 -3.56 -1.84
CA VAL A 141 11.03 -2.34 -1.93
C VAL A 141 9.55 -2.61 -2.09
N ASP A 142 9.19 -3.78 -2.61
CA ASP A 142 7.78 -4.08 -2.89
C ASP A 142 6.92 -4.18 -1.65
N CYS A 143 7.49 -4.61 -0.53
CA CYS A 143 6.81 -4.47 0.74
C CYS A 143 6.48 -3.01 1.09
N LYS A 144 7.21 -2.04 0.51
CA LYS A 144 7.06 -0.62 0.80
C LYS A 144 5.97 0.06 -0.03
N GLN A 145 5.75 -0.38 -1.27
CA GLN A 145 4.65 0.12 -2.11
C GLN A 145 3.28 -0.32 -1.59
N TRP A 146 3.23 -1.49 -0.92
CA TRP A 146 2.01 -2.09 -0.42
C TRP A 146 1.69 -1.71 1.03
N CYS A 147 2.54 -0.93 1.68
CA CYS A 147 2.29 -0.38 3.01
C CYS A 147 1.48 0.93 3.00
N GLN A 148 0.87 1.29 1.87
CA GLN A 148 -0.08 2.40 1.79
C GLN A 148 -1.49 1.94 2.07
#